data_9f8a2ff845608c2e56dbdf32986cfa81
#
_entry.id   9f8a2ff845608c2e56dbdf32986cfa81
#
_cell.length_a   1.000
_cell.length_b   1.000
_cell.length_c   1.000
_cell.angle_alpha   90.00
_cell.angle_beta   90.00
_cell.angle_gamma   90.00
#
_symmetry.space_group_name_H-M   'P 1'
#
loop_
_entity.id
_entity.type
_entity.pdbx_description
1 polymer ?
#
loop_
_entity_poly.entity_id
_entity_poly.type
_entity_poly.pdbx_seq_one_letter_code
_entity_poly.pdbx_strand_id
1 'polypeptide(L)'
;HASGRLSTGETVSVELFISSYEPNINLQIWKAYYDQMTFEIQSPSGEHFQIPGNGPFTYRDTMNQTELLIYYGEPNPYNIYQEIYLDFLPSDTYVGSGLWKILIHGTAIVNGEYHMWLPVQSSLNGSRFTAPAPFTTLTIPSTASKAVSVGAYNSYNFSYARFSGRGYDISSTNIRNVMKPELVAPGVDIRVAAPDGGFVLNSGT
;
A
#
# COMPACT_ATOMS: atom_id res chain seq x y z
N HIS A 1 3.38 -0.64 -1.92
CA HIS A 1 2.45 -1.76 -1.72
C HIS A 1 3.18 -2.97 -1.15
N ALA A 2 2.58 -3.64 -0.18
CA ALA A 2 2.94 -4.95 0.29
C ALA A 2 1.69 -5.86 0.24
N SER A 3 1.86 -7.13 -0.03
CA SER A 3 0.76 -8.09 -0.06
C SER A 3 1.26 -9.49 0.23
N GLY A 4 0.37 -10.34 0.65
CA GLY A 4 0.64 -11.75 0.89
C GLY A 4 -0.62 -12.54 1.12
N ARG A 5 -0.42 -13.76 1.55
CA ARG A 5 -1.50 -14.69 1.91
C ARG A 5 -1.06 -15.45 3.15
N LEU A 6 -2.01 -15.69 4.06
CA LEU A 6 -1.78 -16.53 5.23
C LEU A 6 -2.91 -17.55 5.40
N SER A 7 -2.61 -18.61 6.13
CA SER A 7 -3.53 -19.69 6.46
C SER A 7 -4.01 -19.59 7.91
N THR A 8 -5.04 -20.36 8.27
CA THR A 8 -5.49 -20.47 9.66
C THR A 8 -4.35 -20.99 10.55
N GLY A 9 -4.12 -20.31 11.66
CA GLY A 9 -3.05 -20.59 12.61
C GLY A 9 -1.69 -20.00 12.24
N GLU A 10 -1.57 -19.37 11.08
CA GLU A 10 -0.34 -18.73 10.63
C GLU A 10 -0.23 -17.29 11.14
N THR A 11 0.99 -16.86 11.37
CA THR A 11 1.35 -15.46 11.68
C THR A 11 2.37 -14.98 10.68
N VAL A 12 2.10 -13.84 10.07
CA VAL A 12 3.02 -13.17 9.15
C VAL A 12 3.39 -11.79 9.68
N SER A 13 4.58 -11.32 9.35
CA SER A 13 5.07 -9.99 9.71
C SER A 13 5.37 -9.18 8.45
N VAL A 14 4.80 -7.99 8.36
CA VAL A 14 5.10 -7.02 7.31
C VAL A 14 5.90 -5.87 7.93
N GLU A 15 7.06 -5.60 7.38
CA GLU A 15 7.96 -4.58 7.90
C GLU A 15 7.80 -3.27 7.14
N LEU A 16 7.60 -2.19 7.91
CA LEU A 16 7.50 -0.81 7.45
C LEU A 16 8.67 0.00 8.03
N PHE A 17 9.58 0.44 7.18
CA PHE A 17 10.60 1.40 7.57
C PHE A 17 10.04 2.81 7.50
N ILE A 18 10.03 3.54 8.62
CA ILE A 18 9.67 4.95 8.70
C ILE A 18 10.96 5.79 8.83
N SER A 19 11.11 6.75 7.93
CA SER A 19 12.26 7.65 7.87
C SER A 19 12.26 8.68 8.99
N SER A 20 13.44 9.26 9.31
CA SER A 20 13.63 10.15 10.45
C SER A 20 12.91 11.51 10.38
N TYR A 21 12.42 11.92 9.23
CA TYR A 21 11.77 13.23 9.03
C TYR A 21 10.38 13.08 8.42
N GLU A 22 9.66 12.03 8.78
CA GLU A 22 8.31 11.79 8.31
C GLU A 22 7.31 12.58 9.16
N PRO A 23 6.62 13.60 8.60
CA PRO A 23 5.70 14.42 9.39
C PRO A 23 4.42 13.68 9.75
N ASN A 24 3.98 12.79 8.91
CA ASN A 24 2.90 11.83 9.11
C ASN A 24 2.98 10.74 8.05
N ILE A 25 2.41 9.59 8.31
CA ILE A 25 2.29 8.52 7.33
C ILE A 25 1.00 7.75 7.59
N ASN A 26 0.29 7.38 6.54
CA ASN A 26 -0.86 6.50 6.65
C ASN A 26 -0.59 5.14 6.02
N LEU A 27 -1.28 4.15 6.52
CA LEU A 27 -1.23 2.78 6.06
C LEU A 27 -2.66 2.27 5.86
N GLN A 28 -2.97 1.84 4.66
CA GLN A 28 -4.23 1.17 4.35
C GLN A 28 -3.99 -0.34 4.30
N ILE A 29 -4.76 -1.09 5.07
CA ILE A 29 -4.77 -2.56 5.05
C ILE A 29 -6.11 -3.02 4.54
N TRP A 30 -6.11 -3.94 3.59
CA TRP A 30 -7.31 -4.53 3.03
C TRP A 30 -7.25 -6.05 3.13
N LYS A 31 -8.34 -6.66 3.59
CA LYS A 31 -8.53 -8.11 3.67
C LYS A 31 -9.96 -8.48 3.27
N ALA A 32 -10.22 -9.73 2.94
CA ALA A 32 -11.59 -10.20 2.80
C ALA A 32 -12.34 -10.09 4.14
N TYR A 33 -13.57 -9.57 4.13
CA TYR A 33 -14.32 -9.32 5.37
C TYR A 33 -14.63 -10.59 6.16
N TYR A 34 -14.78 -11.72 5.49
CA TYR A 34 -15.07 -13.02 6.10
C TYR A 34 -13.85 -13.73 6.67
N ASP A 35 -12.63 -13.28 6.34
CA ASP A 35 -11.42 -13.79 6.97
C ASP A 35 -11.24 -13.19 8.36
N GLN A 36 -11.09 -14.04 9.36
CA GLN A 36 -10.79 -13.61 10.72
C GLN A 36 -9.29 -13.45 10.89
N MET A 37 -8.86 -12.20 10.79
CA MET A 37 -7.47 -11.78 10.99
C MET A 37 -7.42 -10.78 12.13
N THR A 38 -6.45 -10.95 13.03
CA THR A 38 -6.09 -9.96 14.03
C THR A 38 -4.77 -9.31 13.67
N PHE A 39 -4.62 -8.05 14.05
CA PHE A 39 -3.46 -7.25 13.72
C PHE A 39 -2.80 -6.73 14.98
N GLU A 40 -1.48 -6.73 14.98
CA GLU A 40 -0.67 -6.18 16.05
C GLU A 40 0.39 -5.26 15.44
N ILE A 41 0.60 -4.10 16.04
CA ILE A 41 1.63 -3.14 15.65
C ILE A 41 2.77 -3.25 16.65
N GLN A 42 3.97 -3.45 16.17
CA GLN A 42 5.20 -3.39 16.96
C GLN A 42 6.01 -2.17 16.54
N SER A 43 6.33 -1.32 17.51
CA SER A 43 7.17 -0.15 17.29
C SER A 43 8.67 -0.50 17.21
N PRO A 44 9.52 0.39 16.71
CA PRO A 44 10.97 0.21 16.75
C PRO A 44 11.57 0.09 18.16
N SER A 45 10.91 0.65 19.18
CA SER A 45 11.29 0.50 20.60
C SER A 45 10.90 -0.86 21.21
N GLY A 46 10.13 -1.68 20.48
CA GLY A 46 9.66 -2.98 20.93
C GLY A 46 8.33 -2.94 21.69
N GLU A 47 7.66 -1.79 21.73
CA GLU A 47 6.30 -1.69 22.25
C GLU A 47 5.32 -2.37 21.29
N HIS A 48 4.29 -3.00 21.85
CA HIS A 48 3.28 -3.75 21.11
C HIS A 48 1.89 -3.18 21.35
N PHE A 49 1.12 -3.03 20.28
CA PHE A 49 -0.29 -2.68 20.35
C PHE A 49 -1.12 -3.69 19.55
N GLN A 50 -2.01 -4.39 20.25
CA GLN A 50 -2.97 -5.29 19.61
C GLN A 50 -4.17 -4.47 19.11
N ILE A 51 -4.40 -4.43 17.80
CA ILE A 51 -5.61 -3.82 17.25
C ILE A 51 -6.78 -4.71 17.64
N PRO A 52 -7.79 -4.18 18.37
CA PRO A 52 -8.96 -4.97 18.73
C PRO A 52 -9.62 -5.53 17.47
N GLY A 53 -9.93 -6.83 17.46
CA GLY A 53 -10.60 -7.49 16.34
C GLY A 53 -12.09 -7.14 16.27
N ASN A 54 -12.67 -7.24 15.06
CA ASN A 54 -14.11 -7.20 14.83
C ASN A 54 -14.79 -5.84 15.04
N GLY A 55 -14.18 -4.73 14.48
CA GLY A 55 -14.86 -3.41 14.38
C GLY A 55 -16.21 -3.47 13.66
N PRO A 56 -16.96 -2.36 13.51
CA PRO A 56 -16.36 -1.04 13.26
C PRO A 56 -15.98 -0.28 14.53
N PHE A 57 -14.82 0.31 14.56
CA PHE A 57 -14.40 1.18 15.65
C PHE A 57 -13.31 2.18 15.19
N THR A 58 -13.17 3.24 15.97
CA THR A 58 -12.00 4.13 15.92
C THR A 58 -11.23 3.94 17.22
N TYR A 59 -9.93 3.78 17.12
CA TYR A 59 -9.05 3.59 18.26
C TYR A 59 -7.86 4.53 18.20
N ARG A 60 -7.33 4.89 19.37
CA ARG A 60 -6.16 5.77 19.50
C ARG A 60 -5.24 5.22 20.55
N ASP A 61 -3.95 5.15 20.22
CA ASP A 61 -2.89 4.76 21.15
C ASP A 61 -1.62 5.57 20.87
N THR A 62 -0.68 5.56 21.78
CA THR A 62 0.60 6.25 21.62
C THR A 62 1.74 5.30 21.95
N MET A 63 2.67 5.14 21.00
CA MET A 63 3.88 4.35 21.16
C MET A 63 5.04 4.98 20.37
N ASN A 64 6.26 4.85 20.88
CA ASN A 64 7.48 5.31 20.21
C ASN A 64 7.34 6.74 19.63
N GLN A 65 6.88 7.72 20.44
CA GLN A 65 6.66 9.13 20.05
C GLN A 65 5.68 9.30 18.87
N THR A 66 4.84 8.31 18.65
CA THR A 66 3.86 8.30 17.57
C THR A 66 2.48 8.03 18.13
N GLU A 67 1.53 8.88 17.77
CA GLU A 67 0.13 8.61 17.99
C GLU A 67 -0.41 7.76 16.83
N LEU A 68 -0.96 6.60 17.15
CA LEU A 68 -1.65 5.73 16.21
C LEU A 68 -3.15 6.02 16.26
N LEU A 69 -3.70 6.42 15.14
CA LEU A 69 -5.14 6.57 14.97
C LEU A 69 -5.63 5.49 14.01
N ILE A 70 -6.50 4.62 14.48
CA ILE A 70 -6.90 3.40 13.78
C ILE A 70 -8.39 3.44 13.50
N TYR A 71 -8.76 3.29 12.24
CA TYR A 71 -10.13 3.15 11.78
C TYR A 71 -10.32 1.74 11.25
N TYR A 72 -11.10 0.94 11.95
CA TYR A 72 -11.49 -0.39 11.48
C TYR A 72 -12.85 -0.27 10.79
N GLY A 73 -12.86 -0.39 9.46
CA GLY A 73 -14.03 -0.13 8.63
C GLY A 73 -15.10 -1.23 8.73
N GLU A 74 -16.31 -0.88 8.36
CA GLU A 74 -17.40 -1.84 8.18
C GLU A 74 -17.26 -2.60 6.86
N PRO A 75 -17.67 -3.87 6.79
CA PRO A 75 -17.85 -4.54 5.52
C PRO A 75 -18.86 -3.80 4.64
N ASN A 76 -18.54 -3.63 3.38
CA ASN A 76 -19.38 -2.93 2.42
C ASN A 76 -20.15 -3.97 1.57
N PRO A 77 -21.47 -3.83 1.34
CA PRO A 77 -22.23 -4.78 0.53
C PRO A 77 -21.80 -4.85 -0.94
N TYR A 78 -21.07 -3.85 -1.42
CA TYR A 78 -20.59 -3.77 -2.80
C TYR A 78 -19.16 -4.27 -2.98
N ASN A 79 -18.45 -4.59 -1.88
CA ASN A 79 -17.05 -5.02 -1.89
C ASN A 79 -16.84 -6.11 -0.82
N ILE A 80 -16.20 -7.19 -1.22
CA ILE A 80 -15.82 -8.27 -0.29
C ILE A 80 -14.65 -7.91 0.62
N TYR A 81 -13.99 -6.79 0.39
CA TYR A 81 -12.84 -6.35 1.18
C TYR A 81 -13.27 -5.38 2.28
N GLN A 82 -12.60 -5.50 3.40
CA GLN A 82 -12.71 -4.64 4.58
C GLN A 82 -11.43 -3.86 4.76
N GLU A 83 -11.55 -2.55 4.96
CA GLU A 83 -10.43 -1.66 5.18
C GLU A 83 -10.10 -1.53 6.67
N ILE A 84 -8.82 -1.50 6.96
CA ILE A 84 -8.27 -1.02 8.23
C ILE A 84 -7.30 0.10 7.88
N TYR A 85 -7.61 1.31 8.33
CA TYR A 85 -6.82 2.50 8.04
C TYR A 85 -6.10 2.96 9.30
N LEU A 86 -4.79 3.17 9.19
CA LEU A 86 -3.94 3.62 10.28
C LEU A 86 -3.29 4.95 9.90
N ASP A 87 -3.42 5.96 10.76
CA ASP A 87 -2.58 7.14 10.73
C ASP A 87 -1.50 7.05 11.80
N PHE A 88 -0.27 7.26 11.39
CA PHE A 88 0.89 7.48 12.26
C PHE A 88 1.11 8.99 12.33
N LEU A 89 0.76 9.55 13.46
CA LEU A 89 0.84 10.99 13.71
C LEU A 89 2.00 11.27 14.68
N PRO A 90 2.74 12.36 14.52
CA PRO A 90 3.83 12.66 15.44
C PRO A 90 3.26 13.13 16.79
N SER A 91 3.84 12.66 17.89
CA SER A 91 3.56 13.24 19.22
C SER A 91 4.25 14.60 19.42
N ASP A 92 5.24 14.93 18.58
CA ASP A 92 5.94 16.20 18.55
C ASP A 92 6.06 16.68 17.08
N THR A 93 7.21 16.60 16.46
CA THR A 93 7.46 17.14 15.11
C THR A 93 7.39 16.08 14.03
N TYR A 94 7.93 14.91 14.31
CA TYR A 94 8.01 13.78 13.37
C TYR A 94 7.57 12.48 14.01
N VAL A 95 7.07 11.58 13.16
CA VAL A 95 6.72 10.21 13.54
C VAL A 95 7.99 9.46 14.01
N GLY A 96 7.83 8.60 14.99
CA GLY A 96 8.93 7.77 15.49
C GLY A 96 9.55 6.93 14.38
N SER A 97 10.80 7.24 14.03
CA SER A 97 11.53 6.59 12.94
C SER A 97 12.02 5.20 13.29
N GLY A 98 12.23 4.37 12.28
CA GLY A 98 12.80 3.04 12.44
C GLY A 98 11.94 1.95 11.79
N LEU A 99 12.17 0.71 12.21
CA LEU A 99 11.52 -0.47 11.67
C LEU A 99 10.28 -0.80 12.50
N TRP A 100 9.13 -0.50 11.96
CA TRP A 100 7.83 -0.90 12.47
C TRP A 100 7.44 -2.26 11.89
N LYS A 101 6.70 -3.06 12.65
CA LYS A 101 6.17 -4.34 12.16
C LYS A 101 4.67 -4.38 12.33
N ILE A 102 4.00 -4.86 11.31
CA ILE A 102 2.59 -5.20 11.30
C ILE A 102 2.50 -6.71 11.31
N LEU A 103 2.10 -7.29 12.45
CA LEU A 103 1.89 -8.73 12.57
C LEU A 103 0.43 -9.04 12.27
N ILE A 104 0.20 -10.06 11.46
CA ILE A 104 -1.12 -10.51 11.03
C ILE A 104 -1.28 -11.96 11.48
N HIS A 105 -2.30 -12.24 12.30
CA HIS A 105 -2.60 -13.57 12.78
C HIS A 105 -3.90 -14.08 12.17
N GLY A 106 -3.84 -15.19 11.47
CA GLY A 106 -5.00 -15.84 10.87
C GLY A 106 -5.71 -16.75 11.86
N THR A 107 -6.91 -16.41 12.33
CA THR A 107 -7.69 -17.23 13.26
C THR A 107 -8.68 -18.14 12.58
N ALA A 108 -9.40 -17.67 11.55
CA ALA A 108 -10.25 -18.49 10.69
C ALA A 108 -10.19 -17.91 9.27
N ILE A 109 -9.48 -18.57 8.39
CA ILE A 109 -9.12 -18.07 7.07
C ILE A 109 -9.78 -18.88 5.98
N VAL A 110 -10.41 -18.20 5.03
CA VAL A 110 -11.03 -18.75 3.82
C VAL A 110 -10.23 -18.37 2.57
N ASN A 111 -9.89 -17.09 2.40
CA ASN A 111 -9.07 -16.59 1.30
C ASN A 111 -7.63 -16.32 1.76
N GLY A 112 -7.48 -15.58 2.83
CA GLY A 112 -6.19 -15.26 3.44
C GLY A 112 -5.40 -14.14 2.79
N GLU A 113 -5.85 -13.59 1.67
CA GLU A 113 -5.17 -12.48 1.01
C GLU A 113 -5.26 -11.20 1.83
N TYR A 114 -4.13 -10.50 1.92
CA TYR A 114 -4.07 -9.15 2.46
C TYR A 114 -3.25 -8.24 1.55
N HIS A 115 -3.62 -6.98 1.54
CA HIS A 115 -2.94 -5.93 0.80
C HIS A 115 -2.70 -4.73 1.70
N MET A 116 -1.56 -4.08 1.54
CA MET A 116 -1.19 -2.88 2.29
C MET A 116 -0.65 -1.82 1.34
N TRP A 117 -1.14 -0.59 1.48
CA TRP A 117 -0.67 0.55 0.70
C TRP A 117 -0.20 1.68 1.60
N LEU A 118 0.87 2.32 1.18
CA LEU A 118 1.36 3.59 1.68
C LEU A 118 0.98 4.70 0.69
N PRO A 119 1.05 5.98 1.09
CA PRO A 119 0.96 7.10 0.16
C PRO A 119 1.93 6.99 -0.99
N VAL A 120 1.74 7.80 -2.03
CA VAL A 120 2.67 7.84 -3.16
C VAL A 120 4.07 8.22 -2.70
N GLN A 121 5.08 7.59 -3.28
CA GLN A 121 6.47 7.73 -2.82
C GLN A 121 6.99 9.18 -2.84
N SER A 122 6.45 10.02 -3.73
CA SER A 122 6.78 11.46 -3.78
C SER A 122 6.33 12.26 -2.56
N SER A 123 5.39 11.74 -1.77
CA SER A 123 4.93 12.34 -0.51
C SER A 123 5.59 11.75 0.73
N LEU A 124 6.49 10.80 0.55
CA LEU A 124 7.21 10.12 1.64
C LEU A 124 8.70 10.53 1.64
N ASN A 125 9.26 10.74 2.80
CA ASN A 125 10.68 11.09 2.99
C ASN A 125 11.60 9.84 3.00
N GLY A 126 11.27 8.83 2.20
CA GLY A 126 12.02 7.58 2.12
C GLY A 126 11.42 6.43 2.93
N SER A 127 10.29 6.64 3.58
CA SER A 127 9.53 5.58 4.25
C SER A 127 9.01 4.58 3.22
N ARG A 128 9.07 3.28 3.56
CA ARG A 128 8.74 2.20 2.62
C ARG A 128 8.56 0.87 3.32
N PHE A 129 7.87 -0.05 2.66
CA PHE A 129 7.96 -1.45 3.04
C PHE A 129 9.37 -1.99 2.73
N THR A 130 9.92 -2.86 3.58
CA THR A 130 11.22 -3.50 3.35
C THR A 130 11.17 -4.54 2.23
N ALA A 131 10.02 -5.20 2.08
CA ALA A 131 9.73 -6.18 1.03
C ALA A 131 8.48 -5.76 0.22
N PRO A 132 8.59 -4.76 -0.68
CA PRO A 132 7.44 -4.30 -1.44
C PRO A 132 7.05 -5.29 -2.55
N ALA A 133 5.73 -5.47 -2.72
CA ALA A 133 5.18 -6.20 -3.85
C ALA A 133 5.10 -5.30 -5.10
N PRO A 134 5.55 -5.77 -6.28
CA PRO A 134 5.58 -4.95 -7.49
C PRO A 134 4.23 -4.80 -8.19
N PHE A 135 3.28 -5.71 -7.92
CA PHE A 135 1.96 -5.74 -8.54
C PHE A 135 0.90 -5.02 -7.69
N THR A 136 -0.26 -4.79 -8.27
CA THR A 136 -1.40 -4.12 -7.61
C THR A 136 -1.05 -2.71 -7.13
N THR A 137 -0.34 -1.98 -7.99
CA THR A 137 0.15 -0.61 -7.71
C THR A 137 -0.52 0.47 -8.56
N LEU A 138 -1.56 0.11 -9.32
CA LEU A 138 -2.41 1.07 -10.00
C LEU A 138 -3.33 1.77 -9.00
N THR A 139 -3.50 3.08 -9.20
CA THR A 139 -4.34 3.93 -8.34
C THR A 139 -5.63 4.33 -9.06
N ILE A 140 -6.57 4.91 -8.34
CA ILE A 140 -7.77 5.54 -8.91
C ILE A 140 -7.32 6.82 -9.65
N PRO A 141 -7.82 7.07 -10.88
CA PRO A 141 -8.91 6.36 -11.58
C PRO A 141 -8.49 5.21 -12.51
N SER A 142 -7.21 4.86 -12.59
CA SER A 142 -6.69 3.83 -13.52
C SER A 142 -7.33 2.45 -13.30
N THR A 143 -7.81 2.16 -12.09
CA THR A 143 -8.47 0.91 -11.74
C THR A 143 -9.92 0.82 -12.21
N ALA A 144 -10.52 1.91 -12.69
CA ALA A 144 -11.90 1.93 -13.17
C ALA A 144 -12.06 1.03 -14.41
N SER A 145 -13.11 0.20 -14.42
CA SER A 145 -13.33 -0.80 -15.48
C SER A 145 -13.54 -0.20 -16.87
N LYS A 146 -14.03 1.03 -16.95
CA LYS A 146 -14.30 1.74 -18.21
C LYS A 146 -13.21 2.76 -18.60
N ALA A 147 -12.18 2.92 -17.79
CA ALA A 147 -11.03 3.76 -18.11
C ALA A 147 -9.99 2.94 -18.88
N VAL A 148 -9.39 3.52 -19.89
CA VAL A 148 -8.20 2.98 -20.54
C VAL A 148 -6.99 3.45 -19.76
N SER A 149 -6.24 2.50 -19.18
CA SER A 149 -5.02 2.78 -18.42
C SER A 149 -3.80 2.52 -19.28
N VAL A 150 -2.86 3.46 -19.25
CA VAL A 150 -1.63 3.39 -20.05
C VAL A 150 -0.45 3.33 -19.10
N GLY A 151 0.31 2.25 -19.16
CA GLY A 151 1.58 2.11 -18.44
C GLY A 151 2.74 2.72 -19.22
N ALA A 152 3.87 2.95 -18.57
CA ALA A 152 5.07 3.47 -19.20
C ALA A 152 6.12 2.40 -19.45
N TYR A 153 6.80 2.48 -20.58
CA TYR A 153 8.02 1.74 -20.86
C TYR A 153 9.16 2.64 -21.33
N ASN A 154 10.39 2.17 -21.17
CA ASN A 154 11.57 2.82 -21.71
C ASN A 154 11.78 2.38 -23.16
N SER A 155 11.65 3.34 -24.12
CA SER A 155 11.79 3.05 -25.54
C SER A 155 13.22 2.72 -26.01
N TYR A 156 14.24 3.00 -25.20
CA TYR A 156 15.63 2.70 -25.54
C TYR A 156 15.99 1.22 -25.35
N ASN A 157 15.39 0.58 -24.34
CA ASN A 157 15.71 -0.81 -24.00
C ASN A 157 14.45 -1.71 -23.87
N PHE A 158 13.29 -1.18 -24.18
CA PHE A 158 11.98 -1.86 -24.12
C PHE A 158 11.63 -2.46 -22.75
N SER A 159 12.25 -1.94 -21.67
CA SER A 159 11.91 -2.35 -20.32
C SER A 159 10.72 -1.57 -19.75
N TYR A 160 9.95 -2.19 -18.88
CA TYR A 160 8.89 -1.52 -18.13
C TYR A 160 9.48 -0.45 -17.21
N ALA A 161 8.91 0.77 -17.21
CA ALA A 161 9.41 1.85 -16.39
C ALA A 161 9.16 1.57 -14.89
N ARG A 162 10.19 1.79 -14.05
CA ARG A 162 10.11 1.47 -12.61
C ARG A 162 9.01 2.21 -11.86
N PHE A 163 8.69 3.42 -12.30
CA PHE A 163 7.65 4.27 -11.71
C PHE A 163 6.24 3.93 -12.21
N SER A 164 6.11 3.15 -13.29
CA SER A 164 4.81 2.80 -13.83
C SER A 164 4.07 1.82 -12.94
N GLY A 165 2.81 2.12 -12.64
CA GLY A 165 1.93 1.23 -11.92
C GLY A 165 1.71 -0.09 -12.65
N ARG A 166 1.60 -1.19 -11.90
CA ARG A 166 1.33 -2.54 -12.41
C ARG A 166 0.01 -3.04 -11.87
N GLY A 167 -0.73 -3.73 -12.70
CA GLY A 167 -1.98 -4.39 -12.33
C GLY A 167 -1.75 -5.65 -11.50
N TYR A 168 -2.69 -6.55 -11.56
CA TYR A 168 -2.64 -7.80 -10.80
C TYR A 168 -1.55 -8.75 -11.29
N ASP A 169 -1.03 -9.56 -10.38
CA ASP A 169 -0.19 -10.69 -10.74
C ASP A 169 -1.03 -11.74 -11.48
N ILE A 170 -0.66 -12.04 -12.73
CA ILE A 170 -1.37 -13.00 -13.59
C ILE A 170 -1.28 -14.43 -13.02
N SER A 171 -0.28 -14.71 -12.17
CA SER A 171 -0.14 -16.00 -11.49
C SER A 171 -1.15 -16.22 -10.37
N SER A 172 -1.81 -15.16 -9.91
CA SER A 172 -2.88 -15.25 -8.91
C SER A 172 -4.15 -15.82 -9.55
N THR A 173 -4.71 -16.87 -8.96
CA THR A 173 -5.82 -17.66 -9.51
C THR A 173 -7.17 -16.96 -9.56
N ASN A 174 -7.28 -15.71 -9.12
CA ASN A 174 -8.52 -14.93 -9.11
C ASN A 174 -8.67 -14.06 -10.37
N ILE A 175 -8.82 -14.69 -11.53
CA ILE A 175 -8.94 -14.03 -12.85
C ILE A 175 -10.38 -13.49 -13.10
N ARG A 176 -10.94 -12.73 -12.18
CA ARG A 176 -12.12 -11.90 -12.48
C ARG A 176 -11.73 -10.47 -12.83
N ASN A 177 -10.44 -10.17 -12.89
CA ASN A 177 -9.94 -8.82 -13.00
C ASN A 177 -9.65 -8.47 -14.45
N VAL A 178 -10.20 -7.35 -14.89
CA VAL A 178 -9.83 -6.72 -16.16
C VAL A 178 -8.33 -6.48 -16.13
N MET A 179 -7.62 -6.96 -17.15
CA MET A 179 -6.17 -6.76 -17.25
C MET A 179 -5.87 -5.27 -17.33
N LYS A 180 -5.05 -4.78 -16.41
CA LYS A 180 -4.63 -3.38 -16.32
C LYS A 180 -3.10 -3.30 -16.15
N PRO A 181 -2.42 -2.30 -16.72
CA PRO A 181 -2.93 -1.38 -17.74
C PRO A 181 -3.25 -2.11 -19.05
N GLU A 182 -4.18 -1.60 -19.84
CA GLU A 182 -4.57 -2.22 -21.12
C GLU A 182 -3.47 -2.12 -22.17
N LEU A 183 -2.65 -1.09 -22.08
CA LEU A 183 -1.55 -0.87 -23.01
C LEU A 183 -0.39 -0.13 -22.31
N VAL A 184 0.75 -0.07 -22.97
CA VAL A 184 1.91 0.71 -22.55
C VAL A 184 2.37 1.65 -23.65
N ALA A 185 2.93 2.79 -23.26
CA ALA A 185 3.50 3.80 -24.18
C ALA A 185 4.90 4.21 -23.70
N PRO A 186 5.74 4.79 -24.57
CA PRO A 186 7.00 5.39 -24.16
C PRO A 186 6.77 6.48 -23.10
N GLY A 187 7.43 6.37 -21.95
CA GLY A 187 7.26 7.29 -20.83
C GLY A 187 8.56 7.66 -20.12
N VAL A 188 9.72 7.26 -20.66
CA VAL A 188 11.04 7.55 -20.09
C VAL A 188 11.80 8.46 -21.05
N ASP A 189 12.28 9.59 -20.53
CA ASP A 189 13.07 10.60 -21.27
C ASP A 189 12.39 11.07 -22.57
N ILE A 190 11.09 11.34 -22.47
CA ILE A 190 10.31 11.83 -23.59
C ILE A 190 10.54 13.33 -23.76
N ARG A 191 10.81 13.75 -24.98
CA ARG A 191 10.97 15.16 -25.33
C ARG A 191 9.61 15.86 -25.32
N VAL A 192 9.43 16.77 -24.39
CA VAL A 192 8.18 17.52 -24.18
C VAL A 192 8.43 19.04 -24.28
N ALA A 193 7.39 19.82 -24.56
CA ALA A 193 7.48 21.27 -24.56
C ALA A 193 7.75 21.81 -23.16
N ALA A 194 8.66 22.76 -23.03
CA ALA A 194 8.93 23.47 -21.79
C ALA A 194 8.01 24.68 -21.61
N PRO A 195 7.63 25.07 -20.38
CA PRO A 195 6.77 26.25 -20.14
C PRO A 195 7.35 27.55 -20.71
N ASP A 196 8.66 27.71 -20.66
CA ASP A 196 9.37 28.91 -21.13
C ASP A 196 9.80 28.85 -22.61
N GLY A 197 9.26 27.90 -23.36
CA GLY A 197 9.63 27.63 -24.76
C GLY A 197 10.78 26.63 -24.88
N GLY A 198 10.90 26.04 -26.08
CA GLY A 198 11.86 24.95 -26.33
C GLY A 198 11.35 23.60 -25.82
N PHE A 199 12.28 22.70 -25.53
CA PHE A 199 11.97 21.32 -25.17
C PHE A 199 12.84 20.85 -23.99
N VAL A 200 12.26 19.99 -23.14
CA VAL A 200 12.95 19.30 -22.06
C VAL A 200 12.66 17.80 -22.16
N LEU A 201 13.51 16.99 -21.55
CA LEU A 201 13.23 15.57 -21.35
C LEU A 201 12.45 15.39 -20.04
N ASN A 202 11.39 14.61 -20.10
CA ASN A 202 10.58 14.29 -18.91
C ASN A 202 10.17 12.81 -18.92
N SER A 203 9.91 12.28 -17.75
CA SER A 203 9.48 10.89 -17.54
C SER A 203 8.23 10.85 -16.70
N GLY A 204 7.27 9.99 -17.05
CA GLY A 204 6.01 9.84 -16.33
C GLY A 204 5.03 8.89 -17.03
N THR A 205 3.88 8.65 -16.37
CA THR A 205 2.73 7.90 -16.88
C THR A 205 1.49 8.76 -16.84
#